data_9307d3e237984b1c02bb9e9de16cc125
#
_entry.id   9307d3e237984b1c02bb9e9de16cc125
#
_cell.length_a   1.000
_cell.length_b   1.000
_cell.length_c   1.000
_cell.angle_alpha   90.00
_cell.angle_beta   90.00
_cell.angle_gamma   90.00
#
_symmetry.space_group_name_H-M   'P 1'
#
loop_
_entity.id
_entity.type
_entity.pdbx_description
1 polymer ?
#
loop_
_entity_poly.entity_id
_entity_poly.type
_entity_poly.pdbx_seq_one_letter_code
_entity_poly.pdbx_strand_id
1 'polypeptide(L)'
;KLEHIHLFVSRSKVFEKESVLQETIIIKVRKTVRTPETVTITSSQSNSDFGEITSLTVPYDLVVAGEDYYVYLVTDEDEVEVLRKLHKFDKTLPAIGVKMKTGLTVDFRNREILRDEEEEGAIPLFYSQHIKQGKVEFPIQKEHEYVVTEQKGLMQDNKNYLFVKRFTAKEEPRRLQCGVYLAKRFPQYKKISTQNKINFVDGVLTEMSECLVYGLYVLFNSTLYDEYYRILNGSTQVNSTEINAMPVPDLEDIQEMGRKVLKSRDYSEANCNLILEGYCG
;
A
#
# COMPACT_ATOMS: atom_id res chain seq x y z
N LYS A 1 28.85 7.60 -1.10
CA LYS A 1 27.73 8.00 -1.94
C LYS A 1 27.53 7.00 -3.07
N LEU A 2 26.29 6.78 -3.48
CA LEU A 2 25.89 5.91 -4.57
C LEU A 2 26.25 6.56 -5.92
N GLU A 3 26.82 5.81 -6.84
CA GLU A 3 27.17 6.29 -8.19
C GLU A 3 26.39 5.55 -9.28
N HIS A 4 26.17 4.24 -9.08
CA HIS A 4 25.54 3.41 -10.10
C HIS A 4 24.79 2.25 -9.43
N ILE A 5 23.62 1.90 -9.99
CA ILE A 5 22.84 0.72 -9.66
C ILE A 5 22.62 -0.07 -10.94
N HIS A 6 22.80 -1.38 -10.90
CA HIS A 6 22.33 -2.27 -11.94
C HIS A 6 21.24 -3.19 -11.37
N LEU A 7 20.10 -3.23 -12.03
CA LEU A 7 18.91 -3.99 -11.64
C LEU A 7 18.75 -5.20 -12.55
N PHE A 8 18.60 -6.38 -11.97
CA PHE A 8 18.10 -7.55 -12.70
C PHE A 8 16.59 -7.64 -12.50
N VAL A 9 15.82 -7.26 -13.54
CA VAL A 9 14.36 -7.08 -13.45
C VAL A 9 13.63 -8.41 -13.20
N SER A 10 14.14 -9.50 -13.76
CA SER A 10 13.52 -10.82 -13.58
C SER A 10 13.95 -11.49 -12.28
N ARG A 11 12.99 -11.78 -11.40
CA ARG A 11 13.20 -12.54 -10.15
C ARG A 11 13.60 -13.99 -10.38
N SER A 12 13.26 -14.57 -11.54
CA SER A 12 13.45 -16.01 -11.82
C SER A 12 14.70 -16.31 -12.64
N LYS A 13 15.20 -15.35 -13.42
CA LYS A 13 16.25 -15.64 -14.41
C LYS A 13 17.68 -15.60 -13.86
N VAL A 14 17.94 -14.86 -12.79
CA VAL A 14 19.31 -14.73 -12.24
C VAL A 14 19.76 -16.04 -11.57
N PHE A 15 18.86 -16.67 -10.82
CA PHE A 15 19.09 -17.93 -10.11
C PHE A 15 18.16 -19.04 -10.61
N GLU A 16 17.98 -19.11 -11.94
CA GLU A 16 17.06 -20.07 -12.57
C GLU A 16 17.44 -21.53 -12.26
N LYS A 17 18.72 -21.82 -12.27
CA LYS A 17 19.24 -23.19 -12.01
C LYS A 17 18.98 -23.64 -10.57
N GLU A 18 18.97 -22.71 -9.65
CA GLU A 18 18.72 -22.95 -8.22
C GLU A 18 17.22 -22.88 -7.87
N SER A 19 16.35 -22.55 -8.86
CA SER A 19 14.91 -22.37 -8.68
C SER A 19 14.56 -21.35 -7.57
N VAL A 20 15.38 -20.31 -7.43
CA VAL A 20 15.19 -19.25 -6.42
C VAL A 20 14.58 -18.02 -7.09
N LEU A 21 13.47 -17.53 -6.51
CA LEU A 21 12.83 -16.28 -6.90
C LEU A 21 13.36 -15.13 -6.02
N GLN A 22 14.33 -14.36 -6.55
CA GLN A 22 14.96 -13.27 -5.82
C GLN A 22 15.26 -12.08 -6.71
N GLU A 23 14.89 -10.89 -6.26
CA GLU A 23 15.37 -9.65 -6.86
C GLU A 23 16.83 -9.45 -6.53
N THR A 24 17.60 -9.01 -7.52
CA THR A 24 19.05 -8.88 -7.40
C THR A 24 19.51 -7.54 -7.98
N ILE A 25 20.45 -6.89 -7.29
CA ILE A 25 21.05 -5.64 -7.72
C ILE A 25 22.57 -5.68 -7.56
N ILE A 26 23.27 -4.88 -8.36
CA ILE A 26 24.69 -4.55 -8.17
C ILE A 26 24.76 -3.06 -7.92
N ILE A 27 25.48 -2.65 -6.88
CA ILE A 27 25.66 -1.25 -6.54
C ILE A 27 27.14 -0.86 -6.63
N LYS A 28 27.41 0.35 -7.17
CA LYS A 28 28.71 0.99 -7.11
C LYS A 28 28.64 2.21 -6.19
N VAL A 29 29.46 2.21 -5.17
CA VAL A 29 29.54 3.30 -4.19
C VAL A 29 30.94 3.89 -4.11
N ARG A 30 31.02 5.19 -3.85
CA ARG A 30 32.26 5.90 -3.62
C ARG A 30 32.32 6.49 -2.21
N LYS A 31 33.42 6.32 -1.53
CA LYS A 31 33.68 7.00 -0.25
C LYS A 31 34.03 8.48 -0.53
N THR A 32 33.03 9.36 -0.37
CA THR A 32 33.16 10.80 -0.60
C THR A 32 32.19 11.57 0.29
N VAL A 33 32.50 12.81 0.62
CA VAL A 33 31.61 13.75 1.30
C VAL A 33 30.71 14.50 0.31
N ARG A 34 31.16 14.67 -0.94
CA ARG A 34 30.38 15.34 -1.99
C ARG A 34 29.27 14.42 -2.48
N THR A 35 28.05 14.90 -2.45
CA THR A 35 26.91 14.20 -3.06
C THR A 35 26.96 14.40 -4.58
N PRO A 36 26.84 13.33 -5.37
CA PRO A 36 26.70 13.45 -6.83
C PRO A 36 25.41 14.20 -7.20
N GLU A 37 25.40 14.85 -8.33
CA GLU A 37 24.19 15.48 -8.87
C GLU A 37 23.21 14.43 -9.40
N THR A 38 23.76 13.35 -9.97
CA THR A 38 22.98 12.27 -10.58
C THR A 38 23.50 10.89 -10.14
N VAL A 39 22.65 9.89 -10.32
CA VAL A 39 23.00 8.47 -10.25
C VAL A 39 22.63 7.80 -11.57
N THR A 40 23.47 6.88 -12.03
CA THR A 40 23.17 6.05 -13.21
C THR A 40 22.49 4.77 -12.74
N ILE A 41 21.36 4.45 -13.34
CA ILE A 41 20.64 3.19 -13.12
C ILE A 41 20.62 2.44 -14.43
N THR A 42 21.07 1.20 -14.42
CA THR A 42 20.99 0.31 -15.57
C THR A 42 20.14 -0.90 -15.23
N SER A 43 19.48 -1.47 -16.21
CA SER A 43 18.70 -2.69 -15.99
C SER A 43 18.87 -3.68 -17.14
N SER A 44 18.76 -4.96 -16.80
CA SER A 44 18.68 -6.09 -17.74
C SER A 44 17.69 -7.14 -17.20
N GLN A 45 17.22 -8.03 -18.09
CA GLN A 45 16.29 -9.09 -17.64
C GLN A 45 16.99 -10.14 -16.78
N SER A 46 18.26 -10.45 -17.10
CA SER A 46 19.05 -11.47 -16.40
C SER A 46 20.54 -11.16 -16.43
N ASN A 47 21.33 -12.05 -15.87
CA ASN A 47 22.80 -11.99 -15.90
C ASN A 47 23.41 -12.54 -17.22
N SER A 48 22.59 -12.89 -18.21
CA SER A 48 23.04 -13.44 -19.51
C SER A 48 22.66 -12.57 -20.72
N ASP A 49 21.94 -11.48 -20.52
CA ASP A 49 21.44 -10.59 -21.58
C ASP A 49 22.01 -9.17 -21.53
N PHE A 50 23.31 -9.05 -21.26
CA PHE A 50 24.00 -7.77 -21.21
C PHE A 50 24.06 -7.00 -22.55
N GLY A 51 23.57 -7.59 -23.65
CA GLY A 51 23.41 -6.90 -24.93
C GLY A 51 22.23 -5.93 -24.99
N GLU A 52 21.27 -6.05 -24.06
CA GLU A 52 20.03 -5.28 -24.01
C GLU A 52 19.91 -4.48 -22.69
N ILE A 53 21.01 -3.86 -22.27
CA ILE A 53 21.02 -3.03 -21.06
C ILE A 53 20.35 -1.69 -21.36
N THR A 54 19.30 -1.38 -20.62
CA THR A 54 18.76 -0.01 -20.57
C THR A 54 19.60 0.81 -19.60
N SER A 55 19.69 2.13 -19.83
CA SER A 55 20.45 3.05 -18.99
C SER A 55 19.68 4.34 -18.78
N LEU A 56 19.56 4.73 -17.52
CA LEU A 56 18.83 5.91 -17.06
C LEU A 56 19.78 6.75 -16.18
N THR A 57 19.78 8.06 -16.35
CA THR A 57 20.51 8.98 -15.48
C THR A 57 19.49 9.90 -14.79
N VAL A 58 19.42 9.82 -13.49
CA VAL A 58 18.38 10.51 -12.68
C VAL A 58 19.03 11.40 -11.61
N PRO A 59 18.33 12.46 -11.16
CA PRO A 59 18.78 13.26 -10.02
C PRO A 59 19.00 12.41 -8.77
N TYR A 60 20.12 12.66 -8.09
CA TYR A 60 20.51 11.86 -6.93
C TYR A 60 19.49 11.94 -5.80
N ASP A 61 18.97 13.14 -5.53
CA ASP A 61 18.01 13.45 -4.46
C ASP A 61 16.61 12.87 -4.71
N LEU A 62 16.28 12.58 -5.96
CA LEU A 62 15.05 11.91 -6.32
C LEU A 62 15.09 10.41 -5.99
N VAL A 63 16.23 9.78 -6.20
CA VAL A 63 16.43 8.33 -6.03
C VAL A 63 16.91 7.97 -4.63
N VAL A 64 17.71 8.85 -4.00
CA VAL A 64 18.19 8.65 -2.63
C VAL A 64 17.57 9.72 -1.74
N ALA A 65 16.44 9.37 -1.12
CA ALA A 65 15.59 10.32 -0.41
C ALA A 65 15.34 9.94 1.07
N GLY A 66 14.88 10.95 1.83
CA GLY A 66 14.56 10.81 3.25
C GLY A 66 15.79 10.77 4.16
N GLU A 67 15.53 10.85 5.47
CA GLU A 67 16.58 10.81 6.50
C GLU A 67 17.30 9.46 6.56
N ASP A 68 16.60 8.38 6.21
CA ASP A 68 17.12 7.01 6.18
C ASP A 68 17.88 6.69 4.87
N TYR A 69 18.04 7.66 3.96
CA TYR A 69 18.68 7.46 2.65
C TYR A 69 18.07 6.29 1.88
N TYR A 70 16.72 6.23 1.84
CA TYR A 70 16.01 5.22 1.07
C TYR A 70 16.38 5.32 -0.41
N VAL A 71 16.61 4.18 -1.07
CA VAL A 71 16.99 4.11 -2.48
C VAL A 71 15.82 3.55 -3.29
N TYR A 72 15.24 4.40 -4.15
CA TYR A 72 14.18 4.02 -5.06
C TYR A 72 14.77 3.37 -6.31
N LEU A 73 14.31 2.16 -6.63
CA LEU A 73 14.82 1.37 -7.73
C LEU A 73 13.91 1.55 -8.95
N VAL A 74 14.23 2.56 -9.78
CA VAL A 74 13.50 2.87 -11.02
C VAL A 74 14.18 2.24 -12.23
N THR A 75 13.39 1.85 -13.24
CA THR A 75 13.87 1.16 -14.45
C THR A 75 13.61 1.94 -15.74
N ASP A 76 12.74 2.94 -15.69
CA ASP A 76 12.37 3.78 -16.84
C ASP A 76 11.96 5.21 -16.42
N GLU A 77 11.71 6.08 -17.42
CA GLU A 77 11.33 7.48 -17.19
C GLU A 77 9.91 7.64 -16.61
N ASP A 78 9.01 6.69 -16.85
CA ASP A 78 7.65 6.74 -16.31
C ASP A 78 7.68 6.57 -14.79
N GLU A 79 8.49 5.62 -14.28
CA GLU A 79 8.74 5.44 -12.85
C GLU A 79 9.42 6.67 -12.22
N VAL A 80 10.34 7.33 -12.92
CA VAL A 80 10.95 8.60 -12.48
C VAL A 80 9.89 9.69 -12.33
N GLU A 81 8.96 9.78 -13.28
CA GLU A 81 7.88 10.77 -13.23
C GLU A 81 6.90 10.48 -12.08
N VAL A 82 6.63 9.21 -11.77
CA VAL A 82 5.86 8.80 -10.59
C VAL A 82 6.51 9.34 -9.31
N LEU A 83 7.83 9.18 -9.16
CA LEU A 83 8.56 9.74 -8.01
C LEU A 83 8.46 11.26 -7.95
N ARG A 84 8.65 11.97 -9.10
CA ARG A 84 8.56 13.42 -9.17
C ARG A 84 7.20 13.96 -8.74
N LYS A 85 6.12 13.30 -9.15
CA LYS A 85 4.75 13.67 -8.80
C LYS A 85 4.48 13.50 -7.32
N LEU A 86 4.83 12.35 -6.75
CA LEU A 86 4.54 12.07 -5.35
C LEU A 86 5.45 12.79 -4.36
N HIS A 87 6.73 13.01 -4.71
CA HIS A 87 7.65 13.74 -3.85
C HIS A 87 7.33 15.25 -3.74
N LYS A 88 6.33 15.76 -4.46
CA LYS A 88 5.76 17.10 -4.22
C LYS A 88 4.95 17.17 -2.93
N PHE A 89 4.39 16.06 -2.48
CA PHE A 89 3.68 15.98 -1.21
C PHE A 89 4.68 15.83 -0.06
N ASP A 90 4.51 16.62 0.99
CA ASP A 90 5.42 16.68 2.14
C ASP A 90 4.87 16.03 3.40
N LYS A 91 3.63 15.52 3.37
CA LYS A 91 3.01 14.82 4.49
C LYS A 91 3.13 13.32 4.34
N THR A 92 2.85 12.62 5.44
CA THR A 92 2.70 11.16 5.50
C THR A 92 1.40 10.84 6.24
N LEU A 93 0.92 9.58 6.16
CA LEU A 93 -0.29 9.20 6.89
C LEU A 93 -0.22 9.54 8.39
N PRO A 94 0.87 9.25 9.13
CA PRO A 94 0.99 9.68 10.53
C PRO A 94 0.97 11.19 10.71
N ALA A 95 1.55 11.97 9.80
CA ALA A 95 1.58 13.42 9.88
C ALA A 95 0.19 14.06 9.76
N ILE A 96 -0.72 13.43 9.00
CA ILE A 96 -2.14 13.87 8.91
C ILE A 96 -3.04 13.23 9.97
N GLY A 97 -2.46 12.52 10.96
CA GLY A 97 -3.17 11.97 12.11
C GLY A 97 -3.89 10.64 11.87
N VAL A 98 -3.56 9.92 10.80
CA VAL A 98 -4.04 8.56 10.53
C VAL A 98 -2.86 7.59 10.40
N LYS A 99 -3.11 6.30 10.56
CA LYS A 99 -2.03 5.30 10.48
C LYS A 99 -2.54 3.98 9.93
N MET A 100 -1.79 3.39 9.01
CA MET A 100 -2.01 2.01 8.61
C MET A 100 -1.48 1.06 9.67
N LYS A 101 -2.30 0.11 10.06
CA LYS A 101 -2.02 -0.97 11.03
C LYS A 101 -2.28 -2.32 10.36
N THR A 102 -1.66 -3.37 10.89
CA THR A 102 -1.93 -4.75 10.45
C THR A 102 -3.09 -5.34 11.24
N GLY A 103 -3.90 -6.18 10.60
CA GLY A 103 -5.02 -6.87 11.21
C GLY A 103 -4.63 -7.69 12.44
N LEU A 104 -5.55 -7.78 13.38
CA LEU A 104 -5.29 -8.17 14.76
C LEU A 104 -5.28 -9.69 14.97
N THR A 105 -6.13 -10.42 14.23
CA THR A 105 -6.38 -11.84 14.48
C THR A 105 -5.57 -12.73 13.55
N VAL A 106 -4.77 -13.60 14.13
CA VAL A 106 -4.10 -14.70 13.42
C VAL A 106 -4.98 -15.95 13.58
N ASP A 107 -5.77 -16.26 12.57
CA ASP A 107 -6.82 -17.29 12.58
C ASP A 107 -6.31 -18.66 13.05
N PHE A 108 -5.22 -19.18 12.48
CA PHE A 108 -4.68 -20.49 12.84
C PHE A 108 -4.16 -20.59 14.30
N ARG A 109 -3.93 -19.44 14.96
CA ARG A 109 -3.50 -19.38 16.37
C ARG A 109 -4.65 -19.21 17.36
N ASN A 110 -5.84 -18.90 16.84
CA ASN A 110 -7.01 -18.52 17.64
C ASN A 110 -8.25 -19.35 17.25
N ARG A 111 -8.06 -20.59 16.82
CA ARG A 111 -9.14 -21.43 16.28
C ARG A 111 -10.30 -21.62 17.23
N GLU A 112 -10.03 -21.66 18.52
CA GLU A 112 -11.02 -21.90 19.59
C GLU A 112 -12.06 -20.77 19.71
N ILE A 113 -11.70 -19.55 19.29
CA ILE A 113 -12.61 -18.41 19.34
C ILE A 113 -13.35 -18.15 18.02
N LEU A 114 -13.01 -18.86 16.94
CA LEU A 114 -13.61 -18.67 15.61
C LEU A 114 -14.99 -19.32 15.53
N ARG A 115 -15.90 -18.69 14.79
CA ARG A 115 -17.26 -19.16 14.53
C ARG A 115 -17.62 -18.96 13.07
N ASP A 116 -18.41 -19.89 12.53
CA ASP A 116 -18.92 -19.83 11.15
C ASP A 116 -20.20 -19.02 11.06
N GLU A 117 -20.99 -18.98 12.14
CA GLU A 117 -22.26 -18.28 12.23
C GLU A 117 -22.25 -17.24 13.35
N GLU A 118 -23.17 -16.31 13.26
CA GLU A 118 -23.38 -15.31 14.30
C GLU A 118 -24.02 -15.97 15.53
N GLU A 119 -23.39 -15.82 16.70
CA GLU A 119 -23.89 -16.27 17.99
C GLU A 119 -23.78 -15.15 19.03
N GLU A 120 -24.32 -15.36 20.23
CA GLU A 120 -24.24 -14.36 21.30
C GLU A 120 -22.81 -13.99 21.65
N GLY A 121 -22.50 -12.70 21.63
CA GLY A 121 -21.15 -12.17 21.87
C GLY A 121 -20.20 -12.26 20.69
N ALA A 122 -20.63 -12.80 19.55
CA ALA A 122 -19.81 -12.84 18.36
C ALA A 122 -19.68 -11.45 17.69
N ILE A 123 -18.50 -11.16 17.20
CA ILE A 123 -18.20 -9.97 16.40
C ILE A 123 -17.68 -10.38 15.01
N PRO A 124 -17.88 -9.57 13.98
CA PRO A 124 -17.35 -9.85 12.64
C PRO A 124 -15.84 -9.95 12.60
N LEU A 125 -15.32 -10.94 11.90
CA LEU A 125 -13.91 -11.10 11.55
C LEU A 125 -13.73 -10.90 10.04
N PHE A 126 -13.13 -9.79 9.66
CA PHE A 126 -12.91 -9.45 8.26
C PHE A 126 -11.63 -10.09 7.72
N TYR A 127 -11.74 -10.70 6.55
CA TYR A 127 -10.68 -11.29 5.74
C TYR A 127 -10.46 -10.50 4.45
N SER A 128 -9.34 -10.74 3.77
CA SER A 128 -9.06 -10.09 2.47
C SER A 128 -10.12 -10.37 1.40
N GLN A 129 -10.85 -11.49 1.49
CA GLN A 129 -11.95 -11.86 0.59
C GLN A 129 -13.18 -10.95 0.74
N HIS A 130 -13.35 -10.26 1.87
CA HIS A 130 -14.42 -9.27 2.06
C HIS A 130 -14.16 -7.97 1.28
N ILE A 131 -12.94 -7.74 0.81
CA ILE A 131 -12.60 -6.59 -0.01
C ILE A 131 -12.92 -6.92 -1.46
N LYS A 132 -14.00 -6.33 -1.98
CA LYS A 132 -14.49 -6.54 -3.36
C LYS A 132 -14.82 -5.21 -4.02
N GLN A 133 -14.20 -4.95 -5.18
CA GLN A 133 -14.51 -3.78 -6.00
C GLN A 133 -14.57 -2.45 -5.22
N GLY A 134 -13.57 -2.21 -4.37
CA GLY A 134 -13.47 -0.98 -3.59
C GLY A 134 -14.38 -0.88 -2.36
N LYS A 135 -15.13 -1.93 -2.04
CA LYS A 135 -16.05 -2.00 -0.89
C LYS A 135 -15.71 -3.18 0.02
N VAL A 136 -16.17 -3.10 1.25
CA VAL A 136 -16.15 -4.22 2.18
C VAL A 136 -17.55 -4.82 2.25
N GLU A 137 -17.68 -6.10 1.90
CA GLU A 137 -18.90 -6.88 1.96
C GLU A 137 -18.84 -7.84 3.14
N PHE A 138 -19.96 -8.01 3.85
CA PHE A 138 -20.09 -8.93 4.98
C PHE A 138 -21.58 -9.21 5.26
N PRO A 139 -21.96 -10.44 5.60
CA PRO A 139 -21.18 -11.67 5.46
C PRO A 139 -21.04 -12.11 4.00
N ILE A 140 -20.07 -12.97 3.69
CA ILE A 140 -19.88 -13.57 2.35
C ILE A 140 -19.96 -15.09 2.37
N GLN A 141 -20.46 -15.67 3.46
CA GLN A 141 -20.61 -17.10 3.68
C GLN A 141 -19.27 -17.86 3.62
N LYS A 142 -18.24 -17.24 4.18
CA LYS A 142 -16.93 -17.85 4.37
C LYS A 142 -16.88 -18.52 5.75
N GLU A 143 -16.14 -19.63 5.88
CA GLU A 143 -15.82 -20.21 7.18
C GLU A 143 -15.10 -19.19 8.08
N HIS A 144 -15.46 -19.18 9.36
CA HIS A 144 -14.83 -18.39 10.40
C HIS A 144 -15.01 -16.86 10.21
N GLU A 145 -16.20 -16.43 9.78
CA GLU A 145 -16.51 -14.99 9.61
C GLU A 145 -16.79 -14.27 10.93
N TYR A 146 -16.82 -14.98 12.04
CA TYR A 146 -17.08 -14.41 13.37
C TYR A 146 -16.01 -14.84 14.39
N VAL A 147 -15.88 -14.07 15.45
CA VAL A 147 -15.01 -14.37 16.58
C VAL A 147 -15.69 -14.02 17.89
N VAL A 148 -15.60 -14.94 18.87
CA VAL A 148 -16.07 -14.72 20.24
C VAL A 148 -14.86 -14.58 21.14
N THR A 149 -14.61 -13.39 21.67
CA THR A 149 -13.43 -13.11 22.49
C THR A 149 -13.64 -11.90 23.39
N GLU A 150 -13.00 -11.90 24.55
CA GLU A 150 -12.88 -10.72 25.43
C GLU A 150 -11.49 -10.07 25.33
N GLN A 151 -10.59 -10.64 24.54
CA GLN A 151 -9.23 -10.14 24.39
C GLN A 151 -9.23 -8.84 23.59
N LYS A 152 -8.98 -7.72 24.27
CA LYS A 152 -8.94 -6.37 23.66
C LYS A 152 -7.97 -6.25 22.48
N GLY A 153 -6.89 -7.03 22.49
CA GLY A 153 -5.89 -7.03 21.40
C GLY A 153 -6.38 -7.67 20.09
N LEU A 154 -7.49 -8.41 20.13
CA LEU A 154 -8.09 -9.06 18.95
C LEU A 154 -9.33 -8.31 18.43
N MET A 155 -9.68 -7.19 19.05
CA MET A 155 -10.86 -6.38 18.71
C MET A 155 -10.49 -4.93 18.44
N GLN A 156 -11.24 -4.29 17.57
CA GLN A 156 -11.20 -2.84 17.32
C GLN A 156 -12.61 -2.27 17.36
N ASP A 157 -12.72 -0.97 17.60
CA ASP A 157 -14.02 -0.28 17.58
C ASP A 157 -14.64 -0.36 16.18
N ASN A 158 -15.97 -0.44 16.12
CA ASN A 158 -16.68 -0.30 14.85
C ASN A 158 -16.69 1.18 14.43
N LYS A 159 -15.65 1.56 13.65
CA LYS A 159 -15.47 2.89 13.05
C LYS A 159 -15.32 2.77 11.55
N ASN A 160 -15.20 3.88 10.86
CA ASN A 160 -14.85 3.87 9.46
C ASN A 160 -13.35 3.55 9.28
N TYR A 161 -13.04 2.73 8.29
CA TYR A 161 -11.68 2.29 7.94
C TYR A 161 -11.51 2.21 6.42
N LEU A 162 -10.29 2.36 5.96
CA LEU A 162 -9.89 1.84 4.66
C LEU A 162 -9.17 0.51 4.89
N PHE A 163 -9.75 -0.59 4.42
CA PHE A 163 -9.09 -1.91 4.43
C PHE A 163 -8.24 -2.08 3.19
N VAL A 164 -7.06 -2.69 3.35
CA VAL A 164 -6.12 -2.94 2.26
C VAL A 164 -5.64 -4.38 2.37
N LYS A 165 -5.65 -5.12 1.26
CA LYS A 165 -5.10 -6.49 1.25
C LYS A 165 -3.61 -6.43 1.57
N ARG A 166 -3.17 -7.26 2.50
CA ARG A 166 -1.77 -7.31 2.90
C ARG A 166 -0.92 -8.18 1.99
N PHE A 167 -1.51 -9.17 1.34
CA PHE A 167 -0.79 -10.07 0.44
C PHE A 167 -1.29 -9.86 -0.98
N THR A 168 -0.45 -9.27 -1.80
CA THR A 168 -0.64 -9.07 -3.24
C THR A 168 0.68 -9.31 -3.93
N ALA A 169 0.73 -10.19 -4.92
CA ALA A 169 1.95 -10.46 -5.65
C ALA A 169 2.35 -9.28 -6.56
N LYS A 170 3.64 -9.16 -6.89
CA LYS A 170 4.13 -8.12 -7.82
C LYS A 170 3.51 -8.28 -9.22
N GLU A 171 3.19 -9.50 -9.59
CA GLU A 171 2.60 -9.90 -10.87
C GLU A 171 1.09 -9.62 -10.96
N GLU A 172 0.42 -9.32 -9.84
CA GLU A 172 -0.99 -8.94 -9.87
C GLU A 172 -1.20 -7.58 -10.56
N PRO A 173 -2.35 -7.36 -11.22
CA PRO A 173 -2.65 -6.09 -11.89
C PRO A 173 -2.53 -4.88 -10.96
N ARG A 174 -2.86 -5.07 -9.66
CA ARG A 174 -2.72 -4.03 -8.63
C ARG A 174 -2.10 -4.58 -7.36
N ARG A 175 -1.18 -3.80 -6.79
CA ARG A 175 -0.59 -4.06 -5.47
C ARG A 175 -1.48 -3.50 -4.36
N LEU A 176 -1.99 -2.27 -4.53
CA LEU A 176 -2.87 -1.62 -3.55
C LEU A 176 -4.33 -1.98 -3.83
N GLN A 177 -4.78 -3.09 -3.28
CA GLN A 177 -6.16 -3.55 -3.36
C GLN A 177 -6.89 -3.17 -2.08
N CYS A 178 -7.75 -2.16 -2.13
CA CYS A 178 -8.42 -1.59 -0.97
C CYS A 178 -9.93 -1.64 -1.05
N GLY A 179 -10.58 -1.45 0.10
CA GLY A 179 -12.03 -1.36 0.21
C GLY A 179 -12.48 -0.47 1.37
N VAL A 180 -13.48 0.33 1.12
CA VAL A 180 -14.08 1.24 2.10
C VAL A 180 -14.97 0.45 3.06
N TYR A 181 -14.65 0.52 4.36
CA TYR A 181 -15.48 0.03 5.44
C TYR A 181 -16.15 1.22 6.15
N LEU A 182 -17.49 1.20 6.21
CA LEU A 182 -18.26 2.22 6.89
C LEU A 182 -19.06 1.59 8.06
N ALA A 183 -18.81 2.04 9.28
CA ALA A 183 -19.47 1.55 10.49
C ALA A 183 -21.01 1.62 10.41
N LYS A 184 -21.54 2.66 9.73
CA LYS A 184 -22.99 2.84 9.54
C LYS A 184 -23.67 1.71 8.76
N ARG A 185 -22.92 0.86 8.05
CA ARG A 185 -23.44 -0.33 7.35
C ARG A 185 -23.61 -1.54 8.27
N PHE A 186 -22.98 -1.50 9.45
CA PHE A 186 -22.95 -2.60 10.43
C PHE A 186 -23.26 -2.07 11.84
N PRO A 187 -24.39 -1.34 12.02
CA PRO A 187 -24.69 -0.62 13.27
C PRO A 187 -24.96 -1.54 14.46
N GLN A 188 -25.25 -2.81 14.22
CA GLN A 188 -25.49 -3.83 15.25
C GLN A 188 -24.24 -4.22 16.03
N TYR A 189 -23.04 -4.01 15.47
CA TYR A 189 -21.78 -4.36 16.11
C TYR A 189 -21.14 -3.13 16.76
N LYS A 190 -20.68 -3.26 18.01
CA LYS A 190 -19.86 -2.24 18.70
C LYS A 190 -18.38 -2.42 18.43
N LYS A 191 -17.98 -3.66 18.18
CA LYS A 191 -16.61 -4.08 17.90
C LYS A 191 -16.57 -4.95 16.66
N ILE A 192 -15.42 -4.97 16.03
CA ILE A 192 -15.08 -5.84 14.90
C ILE A 192 -13.68 -6.40 15.10
N SER A 193 -13.31 -7.38 14.31
CA SER A 193 -11.94 -7.87 14.20
C SER A 193 -11.47 -7.91 12.75
N THR A 194 -10.18 -7.85 12.53
CA THR A 194 -9.55 -7.98 11.21
C THR A 194 -8.48 -9.05 11.25
N GLN A 195 -8.50 -9.95 10.28
CA GLN A 195 -7.51 -11.01 10.15
C GLN A 195 -6.18 -10.44 9.65
N ASN A 196 -5.06 -11.03 10.06
CA ASN A 196 -3.71 -10.49 9.83
C ASN A 196 -3.26 -10.41 8.36
N LYS A 197 -4.07 -10.90 7.41
CA LYS A 197 -3.87 -10.71 5.96
C LYS A 197 -4.57 -9.45 5.40
N ILE A 198 -5.15 -8.64 6.29
CA ILE A 198 -5.63 -7.29 6.01
C ILE A 198 -4.75 -6.29 6.75
N ASN A 199 -4.45 -5.17 6.10
CA ASN A 199 -4.09 -3.93 6.76
C ASN A 199 -5.30 -3.01 6.80
N PHE A 200 -5.34 -2.06 7.74
CA PHE A 200 -6.40 -1.06 7.82
C PHE A 200 -5.84 0.30 8.21
N VAL A 201 -6.36 1.36 7.59
CA VAL A 201 -6.04 2.74 7.99
C VAL A 201 -7.03 3.17 9.05
N ASP A 202 -6.50 3.60 10.20
CA ASP A 202 -7.24 4.02 11.39
C ASP A 202 -6.85 5.45 11.77
N GLY A 203 -7.81 6.20 12.31
CA GLY A 203 -7.56 7.51 12.89
C GLY A 203 -6.85 7.40 14.24
N VAL A 204 -5.76 8.12 14.39
CA VAL A 204 -4.98 8.22 15.64
C VAL A 204 -5.25 9.57 16.32
N LEU A 205 -5.13 10.63 15.57
CA LEU A 205 -5.40 12.02 16.00
C LEU A 205 -6.53 12.68 15.20
N THR A 206 -6.89 12.07 14.06
CA THR A 206 -7.93 12.55 13.15
C THR A 206 -9.07 11.54 13.08
N GLU A 207 -10.31 12.02 13.17
CA GLU A 207 -11.49 11.16 13.00
C GLU A 207 -11.58 10.67 11.54
N MET A 208 -11.86 9.38 11.37
CA MET A 208 -12.07 8.74 10.06
C MET A 208 -13.47 9.06 9.52
N SER A 209 -13.70 10.33 9.15
CA SER A 209 -14.94 10.74 8.48
C SER A 209 -15.15 9.97 7.17
N GLU A 210 -16.38 9.89 6.69
CA GLU A 210 -16.68 9.24 5.41
C GLU A 210 -15.89 9.89 4.25
N CYS A 211 -15.79 11.23 4.25
CA CYS A 211 -14.98 11.95 3.24
C CYS A 211 -13.50 11.58 3.31
N LEU A 212 -12.94 11.44 4.52
CA LEU A 212 -11.53 11.06 4.66
C LEU A 212 -11.27 9.63 4.16
N VAL A 213 -12.13 8.67 4.51
CA VAL A 213 -11.97 7.28 4.04
C VAL A 213 -12.06 7.19 2.52
N TYR A 214 -13.01 7.91 1.91
CA TYR A 214 -13.11 7.95 0.45
C TYR A 214 -11.99 8.73 -0.23
N GLY A 215 -11.43 9.75 0.43
CA GLY A 215 -10.23 10.42 -0.06
C GLY A 215 -9.00 9.51 -0.05
N LEU A 216 -8.79 8.78 1.04
CA LEU A 216 -7.76 7.74 1.10
C LEU A 216 -8.00 6.63 0.06
N TYR A 217 -9.27 6.27 -0.19
CA TYR A 217 -9.62 5.35 -1.25
C TYR A 217 -9.18 5.88 -2.63
N VAL A 218 -9.39 7.17 -2.92
CA VAL A 218 -8.92 7.79 -4.18
C VAL A 218 -7.42 7.61 -4.34
N LEU A 219 -6.63 7.89 -3.30
CA LEU A 219 -5.18 7.69 -3.35
C LEU A 219 -4.84 6.22 -3.63
N PHE A 220 -5.32 5.29 -2.79
CA PHE A 220 -4.96 3.87 -2.86
C PHE A 220 -5.53 3.14 -4.09
N ASN A 221 -6.59 3.68 -4.70
CA ASN A 221 -7.17 3.14 -5.94
C ASN A 221 -6.65 3.82 -7.20
N SER A 222 -5.77 4.82 -7.09
CA SER A 222 -5.13 5.46 -8.22
C SER A 222 -3.97 4.64 -8.77
N THR A 223 -3.71 4.76 -10.07
CA THR A 223 -2.54 4.18 -10.74
C THR A 223 -1.24 4.73 -10.17
N LEU A 224 -1.17 6.04 -9.93
CA LEU A 224 0.02 6.73 -9.44
C LEU A 224 0.53 6.15 -8.11
N TYR A 225 -0.36 5.89 -7.15
CA TYR A 225 0.01 5.30 -5.85
C TYR A 225 0.36 3.81 -5.96
N ASP A 226 -0.29 3.06 -6.87
CA ASP A 226 0.05 1.66 -7.11
C ASP A 226 1.44 1.51 -7.72
N GLU A 227 1.77 2.34 -8.72
CA GLU A 227 3.09 2.40 -9.35
C GLU A 227 4.18 2.83 -8.38
N TYR A 228 3.94 3.89 -7.59
CA TYR A 228 4.87 4.29 -6.53
C TYR A 228 5.12 3.14 -5.54
N TYR A 229 4.08 2.44 -5.12
CA TYR A 229 4.24 1.30 -4.21
C TYR A 229 5.03 0.14 -4.86
N ARG A 230 4.92 -0.05 -6.17
CA ARG A 230 5.74 -1.04 -6.91
C ARG A 230 7.21 -0.69 -6.93
N ILE A 231 7.54 0.59 -7.07
CA ILE A 231 8.93 1.10 -6.98
C ILE A 231 9.45 0.91 -5.55
N LEU A 232 8.62 1.15 -4.56
CA LEU A 232 8.97 1.08 -3.14
C LEU A 232 9.16 -0.36 -2.65
N ASN A 233 8.35 -1.30 -3.12
CA ASN A 233 8.28 -2.65 -2.57
C ASN A 233 8.20 -3.75 -3.62
N GLY A 234 9.24 -4.56 -3.69
CA GLY A 234 9.31 -5.77 -4.54
C GLY A 234 8.79 -7.05 -3.87
N SER A 235 8.42 -7.03 -2.58
CA SER A 235 7.96 -8.22 -1.86
C SER A 235 6.50 -8.56 -2.17
N THR A 236 6.01 -9.71 -1.69
CA THR A 236 4.60 -10.13 -1.83
C THR A 236 3.68 -9.55 -0.76
N GLN A 237 4.21 -8.74 0.16
CA GLN A 237 3.43 -8.14 1.25
C GLN A 237 3.32 -6.64 1.07
N VAL A 238 2.10 -6.11 1.27
CA VAL A 238 1.87 -4.67 1.47
C VAL A 238 2.21 -4.35 2.91
N ASN A 239 3.36 -3.71 3.11
CA ASN A 239 3.93 -3.44 4.41
C ASN A 239 3.39 -2.12 4.98
N SER A 240 2.82 -2.16 6.19
CA SER A 240 2.25 -0.97 6.83
C SER A 240 3.29 0.11 7.14
N THR A 241 4.55 -0.26 7.41
CA THR A 241 5.62 0.71 7.66
C THR A 241 5.93 1.53 6.40
N GLU A 242 6.03 0.88 5.26
CA GLU A 242 6.27 1.53 3.97
C GLU A 242 5.11 2.45 3.58
N ILE A 243 3.87 1.94 3.68
CA ILE A 243 2.67 2.75 3.40
C ILE A 243 2.60 3.99 4.31
N ASN A 244 2.93 3.85 5.59
CA ASN A 244 2.94 4.99 6.51
C ASN A 244 4.02 6.03 6.18
N ALA A 245 5.05 5.67 5.45
CA ALA A 245 6.11 6.57 5.01
C ALA A 245 5.88 7.18 3.61
N MET A 246 4.86 6.71 2.87
CA MET A 246 4.55 7.26 1.54
C MET A 246 4.10 8.72 1.63
N PRO A 247 4.54 9.57 0.68
CA PRO A 247 4.05 10.93 0.58
C PRO A 247 2.54 10.98 0.31
N VAL A 248 1.83 11.86 1.00
CA VAL A 248 0.40 12.10 0.81
C VAL A 248 0.09 13.60 0.79
N PRO A 249 -0.98 14.03 0.12
CA PRO A 249 -1.48 15.40 0.19
C PRO A 249 -1.88 15.81 1.61
N ASP A 250 -2.15 17.09 1.81
CA ASP A 250 -2.71 17.60 3.05
C ASP A 250 -4.07 16.96 3.37
N LEU A 251 -4.41 16.90 4.65
CA LEU A 251 -5.66 16.31 5.13
C LEU A 251 -6.90 16.91 4.46
N GLU A 252 -6.90 18.24 4.25
CA GLU A 252 -8.02 18.95 3.61
C GLU A 252 -8.20 18.52 2.16
N ASP A 253 -7.11 18.38 1.42
CA ASP A 253 -7.10 17.92 0.02
C ASP A 253 -7.63 16.48 -0.07
N ILE A 254 -7.18 15.58 0.80
CA ILE A 254 -7.67 14.20 0.85
C ILE A 254 -9.18 14.18 1.14
N GLN A 255 -9.66 14.98 2.07
CA GLN A 255 -11.10 15.08 2.34
C GLN A 255 -11.89 15.64 1.15
N GLU A 256 -11.30 16.60 0.42
CA GLU A 256 -11.94 17.16 -0.80
C GLU A 256 -11.99 16.12 -1.93
N MET A 257 -10.93 15.33 -2.13
CA MET A 257 -10.96 14.19 -3.04
C MET A 257 -12.10 13.21 -2.68
N GLY A 258 -12.28 12.93 -1.39
CA GLY A 258 -13.39 12.11 -0.91
C GLY A 258 -14.76 12.72 -1.21
N ARG A 259 -14.95 14.02 -1.04
CA ARG A 259 -16.18 14.71 -1.44
C ARG A 259 -16.44 14.60 -2.94
N LYS A 260 -15.40 14.75 -3.77
CA LYS A 260 -15.50 14.62 -5.24
C LYS A 260 -15.94 13.23 -5.67
N VAL A 261 -15.30 12.17 -5.15
CA VAL A 261 -15.67 10.80 -5.51
C VAL A 261 -17.06 10.41 -5.01
N LEU A 262 -17.44 10.86 -3.82
CA LEU A 262 -18.80 10.67 -3.28
C LEU A 262 -19.86 11.37 -4.13
N LYS A 263 -19.58 12.58 -4.62
CA LYS A 263 -20.48 13.35 -5.48
C LYS A 263 -20.63 12.72 -6.85
N SER A 264 -19.56 12.26 -7.47
CA SER A 264 -19.58 11.59 -8.79
C SER A 264 -20.24 10.21 -8.71
N ARG A 265 -20.18 9.53 -7.56
CA ARG A 265 -20.56 8.12 -7.37
C ARG A 265 -19.85 7.15 -8.31
N ASP A 266 -18.78 7.59 -8.90
CA ASP A 266 -17.87 6.78 -9.73
C ASP A 266 -16.62 6.45 -8.92
N TYR A 267 -16.50 5.19 -8.53
CA TYR A 267 -15.41 4.65 -7.70
C TYR A 267 -14.36 3.92 -8.56
N SER A 268 -14.40 4.10 -9.89
CA SER A 268 -13.44 3.49 -10.80
C SER A 268 -12.03 4.06 -10.60
N GLU A 269 -11.05 3.27 -11.00
CA GLU A 269 -9.65 3.72 -11.05
C GLU A 269 -9.48 4.97 -11.92
N ALA A 270 -10.14 5.00 -13.08
CA ALA A 270 -10.09 6.13 -13.99
C ALA A 270 -10.55 7.44 -13.33
N ASN A 271 -11.66 7.40 -12.58
CA ASN A 271 -12.14 8.59 -11.87
C ASN A 271 -11.22 8.96 -10.69
N CYS A 272 -10.66 7.97 -9.99
CA CYS A 272 -9.66 8.22 -8.93
C CYS A 272 -8.41 8.92 -9.50
N ASN A 273 -7.91 8.46 -10.65
CA ASN A 273 -6.81 9.11 -11.37
C ASN A 273 -7.12 10.56 -11.74
N LEU A 274 -8.30 10.78 -12.33
CA LEU A 274 -8.74 12.13 -12.71
C LEU A 274 -8.85 13.09 -11.51
N ILE A 275 -9.38 12.61 -10.39
CA ILE A 275 -9.48 13.41 -9.15
C ILE A 275 -8.09 13.75 -8.62
N LEU A 276 -7.20 12.76 -8.54
CA LEU A 276 -5.84 12.94 -7.99
C LEU A 276 -4.98 13.85 -8.84
N GLU A 277 -5.10 13.77 -10.19
CA GLU A 277 -4.33 14.60 -11.13
C GLU A 277 -4.48 16.10 -10.85
N GLY A 278 -5.65 16.54 -10.40
CA GLY A 278 -5.90 17.93 -10.00
C GLY A 278 -5.06 18.43 -8.81
N TYR A 279 -4.33 17.56 -8.12
CA TYR A 279 -3.48 17.86 -6.96
C TYR A 279 -1.98 17.58 -7.21
N CYS A 280 -1.64 16.97 -8.34
CA CYS A 280 -0.26 16.62 -8.72
C CYS A 280 0.44 17.69 -9.56
N GLY A 281 -0.25 18.77 -9.89
CA GLY A 281 0.21 19.84 -10.77
C GLY A 281 1.30 20.75 -10.20
#